data_5f7f3d1d5ab8d5ad03077c05bff7688a
#
_entry.id   5f7f3d1d5ab8d5ad03077c05bff7688a
#
_cell.length_a   1.000
_cell.length_b   1.000
_cell.length_c   1.000
_cell.angle_alpha   90.00
_cell.angle_beta   90.00
_cell.angle_gamma   90.00
#
_symmetry.space_group_name_H-M   'P 1'
#
loop_
_entity.id
_entity.type
_entity.pdbx_description
1 polymer ?
#
loop_
_entity_poly.entity_id
_entity_poly.type
_entity_poly.pdbx_seq_one_letter_code
_entity_poly.pdbx_strand_id
1 'polypeptide(L)'
;GAGIAVSSLGHQDPELLLAISEQASKLWHTSNLFLTEPPVRLAAELVDASFADRVFFCNSGAEANEAAIKLVRKYTYLEHPEDEREILSFDGSFHGRTLATVTATSQPKYQEGFGPLPGGFRYAAYNDFEEAEKAIGPQTRAVLVEPLQGEGGVNPARPGFLKHLRELCD
;
A
#
# COMPACT_ATOMS: atom_id res chain seq x y z
N GLY A 1 4.30 -8.37 19.58
CA GLY A 1 3.14 -7.74 20.14
C GLY A 1 2.01 -7.54 19.16
N ALA A 2 0.77 -7.65 19.64
CA ALA A 2 -0.47 -7.32 18.91
C ALA A 2 -0.64 -8.01 17.53
N GLY A 3 -0.08 -9.21 17.32
CA GLY A 3 -0.19 -9.91 16.04
C GLY A 3 0.38 -9.13 14.87
N ILE A 4 1.56 -8.55 15.02
CA ILE A 4 2.18 -7.63 14.05
C ILE A 4 1.28 -6.39 13.82
N ALA A 5 0.81 -5.79 14.93
CA ALA A 5 -0.08 -4.62 15.00
C ALA A 5 -1.49 -4.81 14.37
N VAL A 6 -1.89 -6.04 14.07
CA VAL A 6 -3.22 -6.35 13.50
C VAL A 6 -4.29 -6.50 14.58
N SER A 7 -3.92 -6.98 15.77
CA SER A 7 -4.82 -7.21 16.90
C SER A 7 -4.72 -6.09 17.95
N SER A 8 -4.90 -4.85 17.54
CA SER A 8 -4.76 -3.68 18.41
C SER A 8 -5.77 -3.64 19.57
N LEU A 9 -6.95 -4.22 19.41
CA LEU A 9 -7.98 -4.35 20.45
C LEU A 9 -7.77 -5.59 21.33
N GLY A 10 -6.73 -6.40 21.09
CA GLY A 10 -6.44 -7.62 21.80
C GLY A 10 -7.24 -8.82 21.30
N HIS A 11 -7.35 -9.84 22.16
CA HIS A 11 -8.10 -11.06 21.89
C HIS A 11 -9.47 -11.02 22.59
N GLN A 12 -10.48 -11.58 21.96
CA GLN A 12 -11.82 -11.74 22.53
C GLN A 12 -12.52 -10.41 22.89
N ASP A 13 -12.26 -9.35 22.13
CA ASP A 13 -13.04 -8.13 22.26
C ASP A 13 -14.54 -8.45 22.03
N PRO A 14 -15.43 -8.12 22.99
CA PRO A 14 -16.83 -8.56 22.93
C PRO A 14 -17.61 -7.93 21.77
N GLU A 15 -17.31 -6.69 21.39
CA GLU A 15 -17.99 -6.01 20.28
C GLU A 15 -17.61 -6.65 18.94
N LEU A 16 -16.32 -6.99 18.76
CA LEU A 16 -15.87 -7.69 17.56
C LEU A 16 -16.44 -9.09 17.44
N LEU A 17 -16.51 -9.84 18.56
CA LEU A 17 -17.11 -11.16 18.58
C LEU A 17 -18.61 -11.12 18.24
N LEU A 18 -19.32 -10.14 18.77
CA LEU A 18 -20.73 -9.93 18.44
C LEU A 18 -20.92 -9.61 16.96
N ALA A 19 -20.18 -8.65 16.43
CA ALA A 19 -20.25 -8.24 15.03
C ALA A 19 -19.96 -9.41 14.07
N ILE A 20 -18.94 -10.23 14.35
CA ILE A 20 -18.62 -11.43 13.56
C ILE A 20 -19.76 -12.44 13.62
N SER A 21 -20.29 -12.73 14.81
CA SER A 21 -21.35 -13.70 15.00
C SER A 21 -22.65 -13.29 14.30
N GLU A 22 -23.03 -12.02 14.41
CA GLU A 22 -24.19 -11.46 13.74
C GLU A 22 -24.06 -11.51 12.23
N GLN A 23 -22.90 -11.08 11.68
CA GLN A 23 -22.67 -11.13 10.24
C GLN A 23 -22.60 -12.56 9.73
N ALA A 24 -21.96 -13.46 10.44
CA ALA A 24 -21.88 -14.88 10.08
C ALA A 24 -23.24 -15.56 10.02
N SER A 25 -24.19 -15.12 10.85
CA SER A 25 -25.58 -15.63 10.84
C SER A 25 -26.41 -15.10 9.65
N LYS A 26 -25.97 -14.01 9.01
CA LYS A 26 -26.66 -13.37 7.87
C LYS A 26 -26.09 -13.84 6.54
N LEU A 27 -24.79 -13.61 6.36
CA LEU A 27 -24.15 -13.81 5.06
C LEU A 27 -22.63 -13.85 5.19
N TRP A 28 -22.00 -14.87 4.63
CA TRP A 28 -20.55 -15.04 4.68
C TRP A 28 -19.83 -14.44 3.48
N HIS A 29 -20.30 -14.76 2.25
CA HIS A 29 -19.64 -14.33 1.02
C HIS A 29 -20.59 -14.36 -0.18
N THR A 30 -20.44 -13.37 -1.10
CA THR A 30 -21.26 -13.26 -2.32
C THR A 30 -20.46 -12.98 -3.58
N SER A 31 -19.15 -12.93 -3.52
CA SER A 31 -18.28 -12.37 -4.59
C SER A 31 -18.52 -10.88 -4.86
N ASN A 32 -17.70 -10.29 -5.75
CA ASN A 32 -17.83 -8.89 -6.17
C ASN A 32 -18.96 -8.64 -7.17
N LEU A 33 -19.76 -9.64 -7.49
CA LEU A 33 -20.93 -9.50 -8.36
C LEU A 33 -22.12 -8.87 -7.64
N PHE A 34 -22.13 -8.90 -6.32
CA PHE A 34 -23.21 -8.37 -5.50
C PHE A 34 -22.68 -7.39 -4.46
N LEU A 35 -23.47 -6.35 -4.19
CA LEU A 35 -23.20 -5.43 -3.10
C LEU A 35 -23.77 -6.02 -1.79
N THR A 36 -22.99 -5.92 -0.73
CA THR A 36 -23.42 -6.28 0.63
C THR A 36 -23.26 -5.07 1.55
N GLU A 37 -24.05 -5.01 2.62
CA GLU A 37 -24.11 -3.84 3.49
C GLU A 37 -22.77 -3.49 4.17
N PRO A 38 -22.00 -4.43 4.77
CA PRO A 38 -20.81 -4.06 5.52
C PRO A 38 -19.75 -3.32 4.69
N PRO A 39 -19.31 -3.80 3.50
CA PRO A 39 -18.33 -3.08 2.70
C PRO A 39 -18.86 -1.75 2.15
N VAL A 40 -20.15 -1.63 1.84
CA VAL A 40 -20.73 -0.35 1.37
C VAL A 40 -20.69 0.70 2.48
N ARG A 41 -21.06 0.34 3.70
CA ARG A 41 -20.99 1.24 4.86
C ARG A 41 -19.56 1.65 5.16
N LEU A 42 -18.64 0.68 5.25
CA LEU A 42 -17.22 0.97 5.49
C LEU A 42 -16.62 1.85 4.39
N ALA A 43 -16.97 1.63 3.13
CA ALA A 43 -16.51 2.47 2.04
C ALA A 43 -16.98 3.92 2.19
N ALA A 44 -18.23 4.14 2.57
CA ALA A 44 -18.76 5.47 2.82
C ALA A 44 -18.01 6.17 3.96
N GLU A 45 -17.82 5.50 5.09
CA GLU A 45 -17.07 6.04 6.24
C GLU A 45 -15.62 6.38 5.88
N LEU A 46 -14.93 5.54 5.07
CA LEU A 46 -13.57 5.80 4.63
C LEU A 46 -13.48 6.99 3.66
N VAL A 47 -14.45 7.14 2.77
CA VAL A 47 -14.53 8.30 1.86
C VAL A 47 -14.77 9.57 2.66
N ASP A 48 -15.72 9.56 3.60
CA ASP A 48 -16.01 10.74 4.45
C ASP A 48 -14.83 11.13 5.36
N ALA A 49 -14.00 10.16 5.76
CA ALA A 49 -12.86 10.39 6.65
C ALA A 49 -11.54 10.69 5.92
N SER A 50 -11.51 10.69 4.59
CA SER A 50 -10.27 10.82 3.81
C SER A 50 -10.43 11.71 2.58
N PHE A 51 -9.37 11.84 1.79
CA PHE A 51 -9.39 12.51 0.49
C PHE A 51 -9.92 11.62 -0.65
N ALA A 52 -10.18 10.35 -0.39
CA ALA A 52 -10.52 9.37 -1.41
C ALA A 52 -11.99 9.48 -1.85
N ASP A 53 -12.24 9.34 -3.15
CA ASP A 53 -13.59 9.27 -3.71
C ASP A 53 -14.14 7.83 -3.78
N ARG A 54 -13.25 6.85 -3.70
CA ARG A 54 -13.56 5.43 -3.88
C ARG A 54 -12.67 4.54 -3.04
N VAL A 55 -13.17 3.35 -2.73
CA VAL A 55 -12.48 2.33 -1.93
C VAL A 55 -12.44 1.02 -2.70
N PHE A 56 -11.30 0.37 -2.66
CA PHE A 56 -11.11 -1.00 -3.15
C PHE A 56 -10.74 -1.90 -1.96
N PHE A 57 -11.50 -2.96 -1.73
CA PHE A 57 -11.24 -3.92 -0.67
C PHE A 57 -10.50 -5.15 -1.19
N CYS A 58 -9.56 -5.63 -0.41
CA CYS A 58 -8.80 -6.85 -0.65
C CYS A 58 -8.48 -7.55 0.68
N ASN A 59 -7.81 -8.70 0.62
CA ASN A 59 -7.66 -9.56 1.80
C ASN A 59 -6.42 -9.25 2.64
N SER A 60 -5.48 -8.48 2.11
CA SER A 60 -4.20 -8.19 2.79
C SER A 60 -3.56 -6.91 2.31
N GLY A 61 -2.60 -6.39 3.10
CA GLY A 61 -1.77 -5.26 2.68
C GLY A 61 -0.93 -5.55 1.43
N ALA A 62 -0.45 -6.78 1.27
CA ALA A 62 0.25 -7.18 0.05
C ALA A 62 -0.65 -7.08 -1.19
N GLU A 63 -1.90 -7.54 -1.10
CA GLU A 63 -2.88 -7.40 -2.20
C GLU A 63 -3.25 -5.93 -2.45
N ALA A 64 -3.34 -5.09 -1.41
CA ALA A 64 -3.58 -3.67 -1.57
C ALA A 64 -2.43 -3.00 -2.35
N ASN A 65 -1.18 -3.31 -1.99
CA ASN A 65 -0.01 -2.81 -2.71
C ASN A 65 0.09 -3.37 -4.13
N GLU A 66 -0.23 -4.64 -4.36
CA GLU A 66 -0.33 -5.22 -5.73
C GLU A 66 -1.39 -4.49 -6.57
N ALA A 67 -2.54 -4.18 -5.98
CA ALA A 67 -3.59 -3.41 -6.65
C ALA A 67 -3.11 -1.99 -7.00
N ALA A 68 -2.42 -1.31 -6.08
CA ALA A 68 -1.85 0.01 -6.31
C ALA A 68 -0.80 -0.01 -7.43
N ILE A 69 0.15 -0.95 -7.40
CA ILE A 69 1.17 -1.14 -8.44
C ILE A 69 0.51 -1.38 -9.81
N LYS A 70 -0.49 -2.26 -9.86
CA LYS A 70 -1.24 -2.56 -11.10
C LYS A 70 -2.03 -1.36 -11.59
N LEU A 71 -2.63 -0.59 -10.69
CA LEU A 71 -3.37 0.63 -11.01
C LEU A 71 -2.46 1.66 -11.67
N VAL A 72 -1.31 1.95 -11.06
CA VAL A 72 -0.29 2.84 -11.65
C VAL A 72 0.12 2.39 -13.04
N ARG A 73 0.45 1.11 -13.22
CA ARG A 73 0.85 0.55 -14.51
C ARG A 73 -0.27 0.61 -15.56
N LYS A 74 -1.51 0.37 -15.16
CA LYS A 74 -2.66 0.41 -16.06
C LYS A 74 -3.01 1.85 -16.44
N TYR A 75 -3.00 2.76 -15.50
CA TYR A 75 -3.22 4.19 -15.73
C TYR A 75 -2.17 4.74 -16.71
N THR A 76 -0.89 4.51 -16.45
CA THR A 76 0.19 4.95 -17.35
C THR A 76 0.03 4.35 -18.75
N TYR A 77 -0.34 3.07 -18.87
CA TYR A 77 -0.58 2.45 -20.18
C TYR A 77 -1.71 3.13 -20.97
N LEU A 78 -2.75 3.61 -20.30
CA LEU A 78 -3.89 4.24 -20.96
C LEU A 78 -3.59 5.69 -21.37
N GLU A 79 -2.88 6.43 -20.54
CA GLU A 79 -2.60 7.87 -20.75
C GLU A 79 -1.28 8.08 -21.53
N HIS A 80 -0.30 7.20 -21.32
CA HIS A 80 1.06 7.30 -21.86
C HIS A 80 1.58 5.91 -22.24
N PRO A 81 1.09 5.28 -23.33
CA PRO A 81 1.36 3.88 -23.65
C PRO A 81 2.85 3.58 -23.94
N GLU A 82 3.59 4.56 -24.46
CA GLU A 82 5.01 4.43 -24.82
C GLU A 82 5.96 4.71 -23.66
N ASP A 83 5.43 5.22 -22.52
CA ASP A 83 6.25 5.65 -21.41
C ASP A 83 6.69 4.47 -20.52
N GLU A 84 7.89 4.59 -19.97
CA GLU A 84 8.35 3.76 -18.88
C GLU A 84 7.49 3.98 -17.62
N ARG A 85 7.40 2.96 -16.77
CA ARG A 85 6.46 2.92 -15.65
C ARG A 85 7.20 2.61 -14.36
N GLU A 86 8.07 3.54 -13.96
CA GLU A 86 8.80 3.40 -12.71
C GLU A 86 7.96 3.82 -11.50
N ILE A 87 8.12 3.05 -10.43
CA ILE A 87 7.59 3.35 -9.09
C ILE A 87 8.79 3.57 -8.18
N LEU A 88 8.90 4.74 -7.58
CA LEU A 88 9.89 5.02 -6.55
C LEU A 88 9.43 4.43 -5.23
N SER A 89 10.29 3.64 -4.59
CA SER A 89 10.14 3.14 -3.23
C SER A 89 11.35 3.57 -2.38
N PHE A 90 11.34 3.31 -1.08
CA PHE A 90 12.38 3.77 -0.17
C PHE A 90 13.10 2.62 0.54
N ASP A 91 14.39 2.82 0.80
CA ASP A 91 15.21 1.88 1.54
C ASP A 91 14.63 1.61 2.94
N GLY A 92 14.72 0.35 3.38
CA GLY A 92 14.14 -0.09 4.63
C GLY A 92 12.62 -0.25 4.63
N SER A 93 11.95 -0.05 3.49
CA SER A 93 10.49 -0.22 3.37
C SER A 93 10.05 -1.67 3.49
N PHE A 94 8.77 -1.87 3.81
CA PHE A 94 8.11 -3.16 3.74
C PHE A 94 6.72 -3.04 3.09
N HIS A 95 6.56 -3.63 1.91
CA HIS A 95 5.32 -3.53 1.13
C HIS A 95 4.60 -4.87 0.91
N GLY A 96 5.19 -5.98 1.33
CA GLY A 96 4.61 -7.32 1.24
C GLY A 96 5.58 -8.39 0.76
N ARG A 97 5.07 -9.62 0.56
CA ARG A 97 5.85 -10.81 0.21
C ARG A 97 5.49 -11.44 -1.13
N THR A 98 4.57 -10.87 -1.90
CA THR A 98 4.33 -11.26 -3.30
C THR A 98 5.47 -10.74 -4.19
N LEU A 99 5.62 -11.25 -5.41
CA LEU A 99 6.78 -10.89 -6.23
C LEU A 99 6.91 -9.39 -6.49
N ALA A 100 5.81 -8.68 -6.79
CA ALA A 100 5.91 -7.24 -7.02
C ALA A 100 6.07 -6.45 -5.71
N THR A 101 5.41 -6.84 -4.63
CA THR A 101 5.55 -6.16 -3.35
C THR A 101 6.89 -6.42 -2.67
N VAL A 102 7.49 -7.62 -2.84
CA VAL A 102 8.85 -7.89 -2.36
C VAL A 102 9.88 -7.12 -3.16
N THR A 103 9.62 -6.89 -4.45
CA THR A 103 10.47 -6.00 -5.25
C THR A 103 10.38 -4.56 -4.74
N ALA A 104 9.16 -4.05 -4.52
CA ALA A 104 8.96 -2.73 -3.94
C ALA A 104 9.58 -2.58 -2.53
N THR A 105 9.71 -3.68 -1.79
CA THR A 105 10.38 -3.74 -0.49
C THR A 105 11.90 -3.67 -0.70
N SER A 106 12.49 -2.50 -0.45
CA SER A 106 13.92 -2.26 -0.63
C SER A 106 14.74 -2.85 0.53
N GLN A 107 14.68 -4.17 0.66
CA GLN A 107 15.46 -4.93 1.66
C GLN A 107 15.98 -6.24 1.02
N PRO A 108 17.27 -6.32 0.65
CA PRO A 108 17.85 -7.46 -0.06
C PRO A 108 17.58 -8.82 0.59
N LYS A 109 17.56 -8.88 1.93
CA LYS A 109 17.26 -10.11 2.70
C LYS A 109 15.92 -10.76 2.35
N TYR A 110 14.93 -9.97 1.85
CA TYR A 110 13.63 -10.48 1.46
C TYR A 110 13.53 -10.82 -0.02
N GLN A 111 14.50 -10.37 -0.82
CA GLN A 111 14.54 -10.58 -2.27
C GLN A 111 15.42 -11.78 -2.65
N GLU A 112 16.35 -12.18 -1.77
CA GLU A 112 17.31 -13.25 -2.01
C GLU A 112 16.61 -14.57 -2.37
N GLY A 113 17.02 -15.17 -3.49
CA GLY A 113 16.50 -16.45 -3.98
C GLY A 113 15.19 -16.38 -4.78
N PHE A 114 14.57 -15.21 -4.93
CA PHE A 114 13.28 -15.03 -5.62
C PHE A 114 13.38 -14.40 -7.00
N GLY A 115 14.60 -14.19 -7.52
CA GLY A 115 14.80 -13.66 -8.86
C GLY A 115 14.40 -14.62 -9.99
N PRO A 116 14.06 -14.11 -11.19
CA PRO A 116 14.04 -12.68 -11.55
C PRO A 116 12.85 -11.92 -10.96
N LEU A 117 13.10 -10.75 -10.39
CA LEU A 117 12.05 -9.91 -9.83
C LEU A 117 11.42 -9.00 -10.89
N PRO A 118 10.14 -8.62 -10.76
CA PRO A 118 9.49 -7.66 -11.66
C PRO A 118 10.24 -6.33 -11.74
N GLY A 119 10.54 -5.84 -12.94
CA GLY A 119 11.15 -4.53 -13.16
C GLY A 119 10.21 -3.34 -12.92
N GLY A 120 10.75 -2.12 -13.07
CA GLY A 120 9.99 -0.88 -12.93
C GLY A 120 9.93 -0.33 -11.51
N PHE A 121 10.93 -0.62 -10.70
CA PHE A 121 11.11 -0.05 -9.37
C PHE A 121 12.44 0.68 -9.28
N ARG A 122 12.42 1.83 -8.62
CA ARG A 122 13.58 2.63 -8.25
C ARG A 122 13.56 2.84 -6.74
N TYR A 123 14.74 3.04 -6.15
CA TYR A 123 14.86 3.19 -4.70
C TYR A 123 15.64 4.46 -4.36
N ALA A 124 15.30 5.06 -3.22
CA ALA A 124 15.99 6.18 -2.62
C ALA A 124 16.08 6.00 -1.11
N ALA A 125 17.03 6.65 -0.47
CA ALA A 125 17.13 6.64 0.99
C ALA A 125 15.90 7.31 1.63
N TYR A 126 15.32 6.64 2.63
CA TYR A 126 14.17 7.18 3.36
C TYR A 126 14.56 8.42 4.17
N ASN A 127 13.74 9.46 4.11
CA ASN A 127 14.01 10.75 4.75
C ASN A 127 15.18 11.57 4.15
N ASP A 128 15.69 11.20 2.99
CA ASP A 128 16.64 12.01 2.22
C ASP A 128 15.88 12.78 1.13
N PHE A 129 15.77 14.11 1.32
CA PHE A 129 15.04 14.99 0.43
C PHE A 129 15.72 15.14 -0.93
N GLU A 130 17.06 15.26 -0.92
CA GLU A 130 17.84 15.44 -2.14
C GLU A 130 17.86 14.16 -2.99
N GLU A 131 18.00 13.01 -2.34
CA GLU A 131 18.00 11.74 -3.05
C GLU A 131 16.63 11.42 -3.64
N ALA A 132 15.54 11.71 -2.90
CA ALA A 132 14.19 11.59 -3.42
C ALA A 132 13.95 12.48 -4.65
N GLU A 133 14.40 13.76 -4.61
CA GLU A 133 14.31 14.68 -5.73
C GLU A 133 15.09 14.19 -6.96
N LYS A 134 16.30 13.67 -6.76
CA LYS A 134 17.12 13.10 -7.85
C LYS A 134 16.54 11.79 -8.41
N ALA A 135 15.82 11.02 -7.61
CA ALA A 135 15.22 9.75 -8.01
C ALA A 135 13.92 9.93 -8.78
N ILE A 136 13.18 11.02 -8.54
CA ILE A 136 11.96 11.35 -9.27
C ILE A 136 12.33 11.99 -10.62
N GLY A 137 11.84 11.42 -11.71
CA GLY A 137 12.11 11.88 -13.06
C GLY A 137 10.94 11.61 -14.02
N PRO A 138 11.13 11.90 -15.32
CA PRO A 138 10.06 11.75 -16.32
C PRO A 138 9.47 10.33 -16.42
N GLN A 139 10.19 9.32 -15.96
CA GLN A 139 9.79 7.92 -15.97
C GLN A 139 9.04 7.51 -14.69
N THR A 140 9.14 8.30 -13.63
CA THR A 140 8.49 8.03 -12.35
C THR A 140 6.99 8.31 -12.47
N ARG A 141 6.17 7.30 -12.20
CA ARG A 141 4.70 7.37 -12.30
C ARG A 141 4.00 7.31 -10.96
N ALA A 142 4.71 6.88 -9.93
CA ALA A 142 4.23 6.91 -8.56
C ALA A 142 5.36 6.87 -7.57
N VAL A 143 5.06 7.32 -6.36
CA VAL A 143 5.89 7.17 -5.18
C VAL A 143 5.13 6.28 -4.18
N LEU A 144 5.76 5.17 -3.77
CA LEU A 144 5.24 4.25 -2.76
C LEU A 144 6.03 4.45 -1.47
N VAL A 145 5.37 4.97 -0.44
CA VAL A 145 6.03 5.39 0.81
C VAL A 145 5.21 5.01 2.03
N GLU A 146 5.88 4.59 3.09
CA GLU A 146 5.30 4.44 4.42
C GLU A 146 5.45 5.76 5.19
N PRO A 147 4.38 6.35 5.75
CA PRO A 147 4.52 7.51 6.64
C PRO A 147 5.32 7.20 7.91
N LEU A 148 5.31 5.93 8.30
CA LEU A 148 6.11 5.35 9.38
C LEU A 148 6.55 3.96 8.94
N GLN A 149 7.84 3.76 8.72
CA GLN A 149 8.38 2.42 8.44
C GLN A 149 8.34 1.59 9.72
N GLY A 150 7.40 0.64 9.78
CA GLY A 150 7.21 -0.21 10.96
C GLY A 150 8.22 -1.36 11.02
N GLU A 151 8.27 -2.18 9.99
CA GLU A 151 9.16 -3.36 9.91
C GLU A 151 10.64 -2.94 9.82
N GLY A 152 10.94 -1.84 9.14
CA GLY A 152 12.29 -1.30 9.00
C GLY A 152 12.88 -0.69 10.28
N GLY A 153 12.18 -0.71 11.42
CA GLY A 153 12.71 -0.26 12.72
C GLY A 153 11.95 0.90 13.38
N VAL A 154 10.69 1.11 13.04
CA VAL A 154 9.84 2.19 13.58
C VAL A 154 10.43 3.57 13.28
N ASN A 155 10.66 3.84 11.99
CA ASN A 155 11.23 5.09 11.52
C ASN A 155 10.12 6.01 10.98
N PRO A 156 9.73 7.09 11.68
CA PRO A 156 8.75 8.04 11.15
C PRO A 156 9.35 8.90 10.03
N ALA A 157 8.50 9.34 9.12
CA ALA A 157 8.88 10.37 8.16
C ALA A 157 9.28 11.66 8.90
N ARG A 158 10.39 12.28 8.49
CA ARG A 158 10.81 13.58 9.02
C ARG A 158 9.77 14.65 8.71
N PRO A 159 9.61 15.66 9.56
CA PRO A 159 8.75 16.80 9.27
C PRO A 159 9.01 17.38 7.88
N GLY A 160 7.96 17.50 7.08
CA GLY A 160 8.04 18.02 5.71
C GLY A 160 8.36 16.99 4.61
N PHE A 161 8.87 15.79 4.93
CA PHE A 161 9.27 14.82 3.91
C PHE A 161 8.10 14.37 3.02
N LEU A 162 6.98 13.98 3.61
CA LEU A 162 5.79 13.57 2.83
C LEU A 162 5.20 14.72 2.02
N LYS A 163 5.23 15.95 2.57
CA LYS A 163 4.81 17.14 1.84
C LYS A 163 5.71 17.40 0.64
N HIS A 164 7.02 17.29 0.83
CA HIS A 164 8.00 17.44 -0.25
C HIS A 164 7.77 16.39 -1.37
N LEU A 165 7.56 15.12 -1.02
CA LEU A 165 7.22 14.10 -2.00
C LEU A 165 5.93 14.43 -2.77
N ARG A 166 4.91 14.99 -2.09
CA ARG A 166 3.68 15.41 -2.75
C ARG A 166 3.94 16.54 -3.74
N GLU A 167 4.72 17.54 -3.36
CA GLU A 167 5.10 18.67 -4.21
C GLU A 167 5.93 18.23 -5.44
N LEU A 168 6.76 17.19 -5.29
CA LEU A 168 7.50 16.61 -6.43
C LEU A 168 6.62 15.79 -7.38
N CYS A 169 5.49 15.28 -6.92
CA CYS A 169 4.55 14.51 -7.72
C CYS A 169 3.53 15.39 -8.47
N ASP A 170 3.31 16.63 -8.04
CA ASP A 170 2.41 17.62 -8.67
C ASP A 170 3.07 18.35 -9.83
#